data_c3836a1349ea7d7ec122cdb031a6a370
#
_entry.id   c3836a1349ea7d7ec122cdb031a6a370
#
_cell.length_a   1.000
_cell.length_b   1.000
_cell.length_c   1.000
_cell.angle_alpha   90.00
_cell.angle_beta   90.00
_cell.angle_gamma   90.00
#
_symmetry.space_group_name_H-M   'P 1'
#
loop_
_entity.id
_entity.type
_entity.pdbx_description
1 polymer ?
#
loop_
_entity_poly.entity_id
_entity_poly.type
_entity_poly.pdbx_seq_one_letter_code
_entity_poly.pdbx_strand_id
1 'polypeptide(L)'
;MNNKIIFQDNYKKFKNIYSPAIFLDRDGVIIKDQNYISDPSKVYLEDGALDLIKKAYKFKWKVVIVTNQSGISRGYLNWNDYEKVTKKMIELLGFPNKITAIYANDVLDDEKCLTWRKPSPKMLLEASKDLKIYLEKSILIGDRYSDLLA
;
A
#
# COMPACT_ATOMS: atom_id res chain seq x y z
N MET A 1 4.39 4.17 17.95
CA MET A 1 4.65 3.57 16.63
C MET A 1 3.58 2.52 16.38
N ASN A 2 2.78 2.71 15.36
CA ASN A 2 1.70 1.80 15.03
C ASN A 2 1.85 1.28 13.61
N ASN A 3 1.63 -0.03 13.48
CA ASN A 3 1.48 -0.68 12.20
C ASN A 3 0.00 -0.98 11.98
N LYS A 4 -0.45 -0.85 10.74
CA LYS A 4 -1.83 -1.12 10.39
C LYS A 4 -1.92 -2.03 9.18
N ILE A 5 -2.72 -3.08 9.27
CA ILE A 5 -3.06 -3.96 8.15
C ILE A 5 -4.55 -3.84 7.90
N ILE A 6 -4.91 -3.63 6.63
CA ILE A 6 -6.31 -3.61 6.19
C ILE A 6 -6.45 -4.66 5.08
N PHE A 7 -7.06 -5.79 5.41
CA PHE A 7 -7.43 -6.80 4.42
C PHE A 7 -8.70 -6.36 3.70
N GLN A 8 -8.70 -6.53 2.38
CA GLN A 8 -9.84 -6.20 1.54
C GLN A 8 -10.69 -7.44 1.22
N ASP A 9 -11.89 -7.26 0.70
CA ASP A 9 -12.82 -8.36 0.43
C ASP A 9 -12.23 -9.47 -0.46
N ASN A 10 -11.39 -9.12 -1.42
CA ASN A 10 -10.76 -10.10 -2.28
C ASN A 10 -9.65 -10.92 -1.59
N TYR A 11 -9.19 -10.53 -0.40
CA TYR A 11 -8.25 -11.31 0.39
C TYR A 11 -8.73 -12.74 0.61
N LYS A 12 -10.02 -12.93 0.95
CA LYS A 12 -10.62 -14.25 1.18
C LYS A 12 -10.48 -15.19 -0.03
N LYS A 13 -10.57 -14.62 -1.24
CA LYS A 13 -10.43 -15.35 -2.51
C LYS A 13 -8.99 -15.82 -2.75
N PHE A 14 -8.00 -15.06 -2.35
CA PHE A 14 -6.60 -15.30 -2.70
C PHE A 14 -5.70 -15.78 -1.56
N LYS A 15 -6.15 -15.73 -0.30
CA LYS A 15 -5.32 -16.00 0.89
C LYS A 15 -4.62 -17.36 0.90
N ASN A 16 -5.19 -18.37 0.27
CA ASN A 16 -4.66 -19.74 0.25
C ASN A 16 -3.95 -20.10 -1.06
N ILE A 17 -3.82 -19.18 -1.99
CA ILE A 17 -3.21 -19.42 -3.30
C ILE A 17 -1.88 -18.67 -3.36
N TYR A 18 -0.79 -19.39 -3.60
CA TYR A 18 0.49 -18.76 -3.89
C TYR A 18 0.46 -18.05 -5.24
N SER A 19 0.84 -16.79 -5.27
CA SER A 19 0.96 -16.02 -6.50
C SER A 19 1.97 -14.89 -6.35
N PRO A 20 2.49 -14.31 -7.45
CA PRO A 20 3.18 -13.03 -7.41
C PRO A 20 2.27 -11.92 -6.91
N ALA A 21 2.87 -10.82 -6.51
CA ALA A 21 2.17 -9.58 -6.19
C ALA A 21 2.80 -8.38 -6.89
N ILE A 22 1.98 -7.36 -7.09
CA ILE A 22 2.46 -6.01 -7.29
C ILE A 22 2.29 -5.26 -5.96
N PHE A 23 3.41 -4.78 -5.43
CA PHE A 23 3.45 -3.90 -4.28
C PHE A 23 3.48 -2.46 -4.78
N LEU A 24 2.61 -1.64 -4.24
CA LEU A 24 2.47 -0.24 -4.66
C LEU A 24 2.60 0.67 -3.45
N ASP A 25 3.41 1.72 -3.53
CA ASP A 25 3.22 2.83 -2.60
C ASP A 25 1.86 3.49 -2.85
N ARG A 26 1.35 4.22 -1.89
CA ARG A 26 0.07 4.91 -2.01
C ARG A 26 0.24 6.29 -2.64
N ASP A 27 0.98 7.16 -1.97
CA ASP A 27 1.16 8.55 -2.35
C ASP A 27 2.21 8.68 -3.48
N GLY A 28 1.87 9.33 -4.59
CA GLY A 28 2.71 9.43 -5.79
C GLY A 28 2.69 8.22 -6.72
N VAL A 29 1.94 7.16 -6.40
CA VAL A 29 1.81 5.95 -7.22
C VAL A 29 0.35 5.60 -7.53
N ILE A 30 -0.51 5.57 -6.51
CA ILE A 30 -1.94 5.29 -6.69
C ILE A 30 -2.73 6.59 -6.65
N ILE A 31 -2.43 7.46 -5.69
CA ILE A 31 -3.03 8.78 -5.57
C ILE A 31 -1.95 9.85 -5.68
N LYS A 32 -2.32 11.01 -6.17
CA LYS A 32 -1.43 12.16 -6.29
C LYS A 32 -0.88 12.55 -4.92
N ASP A 33 0.45 12.68 -4.79
CA ASP A 33 1.08 13.13 -3.56
C ASP A 33 0.75 14.61 -3.31
N GLN A 34 0.20 14.90 -2.14
CA GLN A 34 -0.20 16.25 -1.72
C GLN A 34 0.37 16.61 -0.35
N ASN A 35 1.54 16.08 0.01
CA ASN A 35 2.20 16.34 1.28
C ASN A 35 1.26 16.14 2.48
N TYR A 36 1.15 14.89 2.95
CA TYR A 36 0.35 14.52 4.13
C TYR A 36 -1.16 14.75 3.95
N ILE A 37 -1.73 14.23 2.86
CA ILE A 37 -3.15 14.34 2.56
C ILE A 37 -4.02 13.79 3.71
N SER A 38 -4.94 14.61 4.21
CA SER A 38 -5.89 14.29 5.29
C SER A 38 -7.35 14.48 4.87
N ASP A 39 -7.59 15.20 3.77
CA ASP A 39 -8.92 15.54 3.26
C ASP A 39 -9.30 14.59 2.11
N PRO A 40 -10.35 13.75 2.28
CA PRO A 40 -10.80 12.83 1.22
C PRO A 40 -11.26 13.53 -0.06
N SER A 41 -11.74 14.78 0.02
CA SER A 41 -12.17 15.52 -1.17
C SER A 41 -11.04 15.86 -2.13
N LYS A 42 -9.80 15.81 -1.64
CA LYS A 42 -8.58 16.10 -2.41
C LYS A 42 -7.91 14.85 -2.96
N VAL A 43 -8.51 13.67 -2.83
CA VAL A 43 -7.97 12.43 -3.36
C VAL A 43 -8.22 12.36 -4.86
N TYR A 44 -7.15 12.32 -5.64
CA TYR A 44 -7.14 12.10 -7.09
C TYR A 44 -6.25 10.92 -7.41
N LEU A 45 -6.67 10.04 -8.32
CA LEU A 45 -5.83 8.94 -8.77
C LEU A 45 -4.69 9.45 -9.65
N GLU A 46 -3.54 8.77 -9.59
CA GLU A 46 -2.48 8.95 -10.57
C GLU A 46 -2.90 8.34 -11.93
N ASP A 47 -2.41 8.96 -13.00
CA ASP A 47 -2.68 8.50 -14.35
C ASP A 47 -2.12 7.08 -14.54
N GLY A 48 -2.96 6.18 -15.03
CA GLY A 48 -2.59 4.78 -15.26
C GLY A 48 -2.67 3.87 -14.00
N ALA A 49 -2.83 4.39 -12.79
CA ALA A 49 -2.91 3.58 -11.57
C ALA A 49 -4.04 2.54 -11.63
N LEU A 50 -5.22 2.95 -12.08
CA LEU A 50 -6.36 2.04 -12.21
C LEU A 50 -6.11 0.94 -13.24
N ASP A 51 -5.50 1.27 -14.38
CA ASP A 51 -5.23 0.30 -15.44
C ASP A 51 -4.13 -0.69 -15.03
N LEU A 52 -3.12 -0.23 -14.31
CA LEU A 52 -2.09 -1.08 -13.72
C LEU A 52 -2.71 -2.10 -12.75
N ILE A 53 -3.55 -1.64 -11.83
CA ILE A 53 -4.24 -2.49 -10.86
C ILE A 53 -5.16 -3.50 -11.55
N LYS A 54 -5.94 -3.07 -12.55
CA LYS A 54 -6.79 -3.96 -13.35
C LYS A 54 -5.97 -5.02 -14.07
N LYS A 55 -4.83 -4.64 -14.65
CA LYS A 55 -3.93 -5.56 -15.36
C LYS A 55 -3.33 -6.59 -14.42
N ALA A 56 -2.80 -6.17 -13.27
CA ALA A 56 -2.28 -7.09 -12.24
C ALA A 56 -3.35 -8.09 -11.79
N TYR A 57 -4.54 -7.62 -11.49
CA TYR A 57 -5.67 -8.48 -11.10
C TYR A 57 -6.07 -9.47 -12.21
N LYS A 58 -6.07 -9.05 -13.47
CA LYS A 58 -6.35 -9.93 -14.63
C LYS A 58 -5.36 -11.08 -14.73
N PHE A 59 -4.09 -10.83 -14.42
CA PHE A 59 -3.03 -11.85 -14.37
C PHE A 59 -3.01 -12.65 -13.06
N LYS A 60 -4.00 -12.48 -12.19
CA LYS A 60 -4.11 -13.15 -10.89
C LYS A 60 -2.96 -12.82 -9.92
N TRP A 61 -2.34 -11.67 -10.09
CA TRP A 61 -1.40 -11.13 -9.14
C TRP A 61 -2.16 -10.48 -7.97
N LYS A 62 -1.62 -10.61 -6.77
CA LYS A 62 -2.12 -9.84 -5.63
C LYS A 62 -1.71 -8.38 -5.78
N VAL A 63 -2.60 -7.49 -5.40
CA VAL A 63 -2.31 -6.05 -5.37
C VAL A 63 -2.21 -5.64 -3.90
N VAL A 64 -1.02 -5.27 -3.47
CA VAL A 64 -0.72 -4.93 -2.08
C VAL A 64 -0.18 -3.52 -2.00
N ILE A 65 -0.78 -2.70 -1.15
CA ILE A 65 -0.28 -1.35 -0.87
C ILE A 65 0.66 -1.42 0.32
N VAL A 66 1.84 -0.78 0.21
CA VAL A 66 2.85 -0.68 1.27
C VAL A 66 3.28 0.78 1.42
N THR A 67 2.86 1.43 2.50
CA THR A 67 3.00 2.90 2.60
C THR A 67 3.56 3.38 3.94
N ASN A 68 4.49 4.34 3.87
CA ASN A 68 5.00 5.07 5.02
C ASN A 68 4.13 6.30 5.27
N GLN A 69 3.49 6.37 6.43
CA GLN A 69 2.60 7.47 6.83
C GLN A 69 3.16 8.26 8.00
N SER A 70 4.40 8.72 7.88
CA SER A 70 5.11 9.46 8.93
C SER A 70 4.44 10.78 9.34
N GLY A 71 3.55 11.32 8.51
CA GLY A 71 2.72 12.48 8.85
C GLY A 71 1.85 12.28 10.10
N ILE A 72 1.48 11.01 10.39
CA ILE A 72 0.70 10.67 11.57
C ILE A 72 1.52 10.93 12.84
N SER A 73 2.72 10.37 12.93
CA SER A 73 3.61 10.62 14.07
C SER A 73 4.15 12.05 14.14
N ARG A 74 4.08 12.81 13.03
CA ARG A 74 4.39 14.25 13.01
C ARG A 74 3.21 15.12 13.46
N GLY A 75 2.03 14.54 13.65
CA GLY A 75 0.82 15.27 14.06
C GLY A 75 0.14 16.06 12.92
N TYR A 76 0.50 15.82 11.64
CA TYR A 76 -0.15 16.49 10.50
C TYR A 76 -1.50 15.87 10.13
N LEU A 77 -1.71 14.61 10.46
CA LEU A 77 -2.95 13.87 10.32
C LEU A 77 -2.98 12.76 11.37
N ASN A 78 -4.12 12.10 11.52
CA ASN A 78 -4.26 10.96 12.41
C ASN A 78 -4.72 9.70 11.63
N TRP A 79 -4.78 8.55 12.31
CA TRP A 79 -5.19 7.29 11.68
C TRP A 79 -6.62 7.33 11.11
N ASN A 80 -7.53 8.10 11.70
CA ASN A 80 -8.89 8.25 11.17
C ASN A 80 -8.89 9.04 9.84
N ASP A 81 -8.07 10.08 9.73
CA ASP A 81 -7.91 10.82 8.47
C ASP A 81 -7.29 9.92 7.39
N TYR A 82 -6.25 9.15 7.75
CA TYR A 82 -5.66 8.15 6.86
C TYR A 82 -6.71 7.15 6.35
N GLU A 83 -7.59 6.63 7.22
CA GLU A 83 -8.64 5.70 6.83
C GLU A 83 -9.67 6.32 5.88
N LYS A 84 -10.09 7.56 6.13
CA LYS A 84 -11.01 8.28 5.25
C LYS A 84 -10.43 8.48 3.85
N VAL A 85 -9.16 8.90 3.77
CA VAL A 85 -8.42 9.07 2.51
C VAL A 85 -8.29 7.72 1.80
N THR A 86 -7.91 6.66 2.52
CA THR A 86 -7.78 5.31 1.98
C THR A 86 -9.11 4.77 1.46
N LYS A 87 -10.19 4.97 2.20
CA LYS A 87 -11.54 4.60 1.76
C LYS A 87 -11.92 5.32 0.46
N LYS A 88 -11.66 6.63 0.38
CA LYS A 88 -11.92 7.41 -0.83
C LYS A 88 -11.11 6.92 -2.02
N MET A 89 -9.84 6.60 -1.83
CA MET A 89 -9.00 5.97 -2.86
C MET A 89 -9.62 4.67 -3.38
N ILE A 90 -10.07 3.79 -2.48
CA ILE A 90 -10.70 2.51 -2.84
C ILE A 90 -11.99 2.75 -3.64
N GLU A 91 -12.82 3.72 -3.24
CA GLU A 91 -14.03 4.11 -3.97
C GLU A 91 -13.71 4.57 -5.40
N LEU A 92 -12.68 5.39 -5.58
CA LEU A 92 -12.24 5.87 -6.90
C LEU A 92 -11.67 4.75 -7.78
N LEU A 93 -11.03 3.74 -7.20
CA LEU A 93 -10.56 2.56 -7.92
C LEU A 93 -11.70 1.64 -8.38
N GLY A 94 -12.90 1.84 -7.84
CA GLY A 94 -14.14 1.21 -8.29
C GLY A 94 -14.37 -0.20 -7.78
N PHE A 95 -15.57 -0.69 -8.05
CA PHE A 95 -16.00 -2.04 -7.69
C PHE A 95 -15.95 -2.99 -8.90
N PRO A 96 -15.62 -4.28 -8.74
CA PRO A 96 -15.13 -4.90 -7.50
C PRO A 96 -13.73 -4.43 -7.13
N ASN A 97 -13.50 -4.22 -5.82
CA ASN A 97 -12.19 -3.81 -5.32
C ASN A 97 -11.13 -4.87 -5.65
N LYS A 98 -10.04 -4.42 -6.24
CA LYS A 98 -8.93 -5.29 -6.70
C LYS A 98 -7.73 -5.27 -5.75
N ILE A 99 -7.73 -4.40 -4.75
CA ILE A 99 -6.70 -4.38 -3.71
C ILE A 99 -6.88 -5.62 -2.82
N THR A 100 -5.80 -6.32 -2.52
CA THR A 100 -5.80 -7.49 -1.65
C THR A 100 -5.61 -7.11 -0.19
N ALA A 101 -4.62 -6.28 0.09
CA ALA A 101 -4.35 -5.77 1.43
C ALA A 101 -3.56 -4.45 1.38
N ILE A 102 -3.57 -3.73 2.48
CA ILE A 102 -2.83 -2.49 2.68
C ILE A 102 -2.03 -2.62 3.97
N TYR A 103 -0.73 -2.38 3.88
CA TYR A 103 0.21 -2.34 5.00
C TYR A 103 0.71 -0.90 5.15
N ALA A 104 0.53 -0.34 6.32
CA ALA A 104 0.92 1.04 6.62
C ALA A 104 1.61 1.14 7.96
N ASN A 105 2.54 2.08 8.10
CA ASN A 105 3.19 2.41 9.35
C ASN A 105 3.34 3.94 9.51
N ASP A 106 3.42 4.41 10.76
CA ASP A 106 3.59 5.81 11.11
C ASP A 106 5.03 6.17 11.54
N VAL A 107 5.98 5.27 11.39
CA VAL A 107 7.35 5.42 11.88
C VAL A 107 8.03 6.63 11.23
N LEU A 108 8.63 7.51 12.06
CA LEU A 108 9.31 8.72 11.60
C LEU A 108 10.66 8.41 10.97
N ASP A 109 11.44 7.58 11.65
CA ASP A 109 12.78 7.23 11.26
C ASP A 109 13.13 5.80 11.69
N ASP A 110 13.93 5.11 10.91
CA ASP A 110 14.38 3.75 11.18
C ASP A 110 15.75 3.50 10.53
N GLU A 111 16.78 4.16 11.00
CA GLU A 111 18.15 4.03 10.49
C GLU A 111 18.65 2.57 10.49
N LYS A 112 18.14 1.75 11.42
CA LYS A 112 18.52 0.33 11.55
C LYS A 112 17.63 -0.62 10.78
N CYS A 113 16.64 -0.14 10.03
CA CYS A 113 15.65 -0.94 9.32
C CYS A 113 14.96 -2.02 10.20
N LEU A 114 14.69 -1.69 11.46
CA LEU A 114 14.09 -2.59 12.45
C LEU A 114 12.57 -2.56 12.48
N THR A 115 11.96 -1.59 11.83
CA THR A 115 10.50 -1.40 11.78
C THR A 115 9.94 -1.72 10.40
N TRP A 116 8.68 -1.39 10.19
CA TRP A 116 8.02 -1.51 8.88
C TRP A 116 8.35 -0.37 7.91
N ARG A 117 9.00 0.68 8.39
CA ARG A 117 9.31 1.84 7.55
C ARG A 117 10.25 1.47 6.41
N LYS A 118 9.82 1.68 5.17
CA LYS A 118 10.71 1.59 3.99
C LYS A 118 11.88 2.59 4.15
N PRO A 119 13.13 2.18 3.92
CA PRO A 119 13.58 1.06 3.08
C PRO A 119 13.66 -0.31 3.78
N SER A 120 13.17 -0.47 5.00
CA SER A 120 13.06 -1.82 5.58
C SER A 120 12.14 -2.71 4.73
N PRO A 121 12.53 -3.93 4.39
CA PRO A 121 11.69 -4.88 3.64
C PRO A 121 10.58 -5.51 4.49
N LYS A 122 10.44 -5.15 5.76
CA LYS A 122 9.56 -5.87 6.70
C LYS A 122 8.08 -5.86 6.30
N MET A 123 7.57 -4.77 5.70
CA MET A 123 6.18 -4.80 5.18
C MET A 123 6.01 -5.81 4.06
N LEU A 124 6.99 -5.92 3.15
CA LEU A 124 6.97 -6.89 2.05
C LEU A 124 7.05 -8.32 2.56
N LEU A 125 7.95 -8.57 3.52
CA LEU A 125 8.14 -9.88 4.14
C LEU A 125 6.88 -10.32 4.90
N GLU A 126 6.27 -9.43 5.67
CA GLU A 126 5.03 -9.74 6.39
C GLU A 126 3.89 -10.03 5.42
N ALA A 127 3.69 -9.17 4.42
CA ALA A 127 2.68 -9.39 3.39
C ALA A 127 2.90 -10.70 2.62
N SER A 128 4.16 -11.08 2.33
CA SER A 128 4.44 -12.33 1.64
C SER A 128 4.03 -13.55 2.46
N LYS A 129 4.24 -13.49 3.76
CA LYS A 129 3.86 -14.54 4.71
C LYS A 129 2.34 -14.63 4.86
N ASP A 130 1.68 -13.50 5.13
CA ASP A 130 0.23 -13.43 5.35
C ASP A 130 -0.57 -13.82 4.11
N LEU A 131 -0.08 -13.44 2.94
CA LEU A 131 -0.80 -13.55 1.67
C LEU A 131 -0.27 -14.65 0.77
N LYS A 132 0.74 -15.44 1.19
CA LYS A 132 1.38 -16.46 0.35
C LYS A 132 1.87 -15.89 -0.99
N ILE A 133 2.79 -14.93 -0.93
CA ILE A 133 3.34 -14.25 -2.10
C ILE A 133 4.73 -14.81 -2.43
N TYR A 134 4.99 -15.06 -3.71
CA TYR A 134 6.32 -15.31 -4.24
C TYR A 134 7.06 -13.98 -4.44
N LEU A 135 7.87 -13.54 -3.45
CA LEU A 135 8.58 -12.25 -3.54
C LEU A 135 9.51 -12.17 -4.74
N GLU A 136 10.22 -13.24 -5.03
CA GLU A 136 11.16 -13.33 -6.15
C GLU A 136 10.51 -13.19 -7.54
N LYS A 137 9.17 -13.27 -7.59
CA LYS A 137 8.36 -13.09 -8.82
C LYS A 137 7.48 -11.84 -8.75
N SER A 138 7.69 -11.01 -7.72
CA SER A 138 6.88 -9.83 -7.44
C SER A 138 7.60 -8.56 -7.85
N ILE A 139 6.85 -7.47 -7.93
CA ILE A 139 7.35 -6.14 -8.30
C ILE A 139 6.92 -5.14 -7.24
N LEU A 140 7.82 -4.24 -6.86
CA LEU A 140 7.51 -3.05 -6.06
C LEU A 140 7.59 -1.81 -6.96
N ILE A 141 6.56 -0.97 -6.91
CA ILE A 141 6.50 0.34 -7.56
C ILE A 141 6.34 1.42 -6.49
N GLY A 142 7.26 2.35 -6.48
CA GLY A 142 7.28 3.51 -5.60
C GLY A 142 7.88 4.71 -6.31
N ASP A 143 7.68 5.90 -5.76
CA ASP A 143 8.19 7.17 -6.29
C ASP A 143 9.40 7.69 -5.50
N ARG A 144 9.79 7.00 -4.42
CA ARG A 144 10.88 7.41 -3.53
C ARG A 144 12.03 6.40 -3.54
N TYR A 145 13.23 6.91 -3.26
CA TYR A 145 14.42 6.07 -3.11
C TYR A 145 14.27 4.96 -2.06
N SER A 146 13.51 5.21 -0.99
CA SER A 146 13.19 4.20 0.02
C SER A 146 12.40 2.99 -0.51
N ASP A 147 11.67 3.16 -1.61
CA ASP A 147 10.95 2.06 -2.26
C ASP A 147 11.91 1.16 -3.05
N LEU A 148 12.91 1.75 -3.68
CA LEU A 148 13.91 1.00 -4.45
C LEU A 148 14.80 0.12 -3.57
N LEU A 149 14.97 0.49 -2.30
CA LEU A 149 15.84 -0.22 -1.36
C LEU A 149 15.09 -1.22 -0.47
N ALA A 150 13.75 -1.23 -0.52
CA ALA A 150 12.92 -2.13 0.26
C ALA A 150 12.75 -3.48 -0.48
#